data_e29f2c7b8c3116d9794b141db672c499
#
_entry.id   e29f2c7b8c3116d9794b141db672c499
#
_cell.length_a   1.000
_cell.length_b   1.000
_cell.length_c   1.000
_cell.angle_alpha   90.00
_cell.angle_beta   90.00
_cell.angle_gamma   90.00
#
_symmetry.space_group_name_H-M   'P 1'
#
loop_
_entity.id
_entity.type
_entity.pdbx_description
1 polymer ?
#
loop_
_entity_poly.entity_id
_entity_poly.type
_entity_poly.pdbx_seq_one_letter_code
_entity_poly.pdbx_strand_id
1 'polypeptide(L)'
;MPKICTARLVTAACGLVLAAAAHADASTKDREFLTQAATGGLYEVQAGKLAQNRATANEVKSFGAMLVKDHTAANDELRALAARKGVALPTTLPGDKQKQLDQIAKAQNFDQEFLSQVGLNDHRKDIALFEAAGKDADDPEIQSFALKALPKLKAHKDHAEDLAVSIKR
;
A
#
# COMPACT_ATOMS: atom_id res chain seq x y z
N MET A 1 -41.62 -49.56 -53.60
CA MET A 1 -40.23 -49.09 -53.46
C MET A 1 -40.25 -47.88 -52.51
N PRO A 2 -39.83 -48.02 -51.24
CA PRO A 2 -39.78 -46.88 -50.32
C PRO A 2 -38.47 -46.13 -50.46
N LYS A 3 -38.54 -44.79 -50.52
CA LYS A 3 -37.41 -43.89 -50.58
C LYS A 3 -36.90 -43.61 -49.14
N ILE A 4 -35.67 -44.00 -48.90
CA ILE A 4 -34.96 -43.74 -47.59
C ILE A 4 -34.45 -42.31 -47.61
N CYS A 5 -35.03 -41.46 -46.77
CA CYS A 5 -34.45 -40.11 -46.47
C CYS A 5 -33.35 -40.22 -45.40
N THR A 6 -32.10 -40.01 -45.76
CA THR A 6 -30.98 -39.88 -44.83
C THR A 6 -30.92 -38.49 -44.28
N ALA A 7 -31.31 -38.32 -43.01
CA ALA A 7 -31.09 -37.07 -42.28
C ALA A 7 -29.62 -36.97 -41.86
N ARG A 8 -28.92 -35.90 -42.33
CA ARG A 8 -27.57 -35.56 -41.90
C ARG A 8 -27.65 -34.73 -40.60
N LEU A 9 -27.17 -35.31 -39.51
CA LEU A 9 -26.95 -34.59 -38.25
C LEU A 9 -25.73 -33.71 -38.42
N VAL A 10 -25.93 -32.38 -38.35
CA VAL A 10 -24.83 -31.41 -38.28
C VAL A 10 -24.56 -31.11 -36.78
N THR A 11 -23.54 -31.72 -36.25
CA THR A 11 -23.07 -31.43 -34.89
C THR A 11 -22.26 -30.09 -34.93
N ALA A 12 -22.84 -29.00 -34.44
CA ALA A 12 -22.14 -27.75 -34.20
C ALA A 12 -21.34 -27.88 -32.91
N ALA A 13 -20.02 -28.05 -33.04
CA ALA A 13 -19.10 -27.97 -31.92
C ALA A 13 -18.91 -26.50 -31.55
N CYS A 14 -19.56 -26.07 -30.45
CA CYS A 14 -19.34 -24.73 -29.86
C CYS A 14 -18.03 -24.79 -29.10
N GLY A 15 -16.95 -24.33 -29.72
CA GLY A 15 -15.63 -24.19 -29.11
C GLY A 15 -15.65 -23.03 -28.09
N LEU A 16 -15.59 -23.35 -26.80
CA LEU A 16 -15.39 -22.36 -25.73
C LEU A 16 -13.95 -21.86 -25.81
N VAL A 17 -13.74 -20.68 -26.40
CA VAL A 17 -12.45 -19.99 -26.35
C VAL A 17 -12.33 -19.39 -24.96
N LEU A 18 -11.63 -20.08 -24.05
CA LEU A 18 -11.12 -19.44 -22.82
C LEU A 18 -10.07 -18.40 -23.24
N ALA A 19 -10.45 -17.14 -23.24
CA ALA A 19 -9.49 -16.04 -23.29
C ALA A 19 -8.71 -16.06 -21.96
N ALA A 20 -7.53 -16.68 -21.95
CA ALA A 20 -6.56 -16.48 -20.88
C ALA A 20 -6.21 -14.99 -20.89
N ALA A 21 -6.64 -14.25 -19.88
CA ALA A 21 -6.16 -12.88 -19.66
C ALA A 21 -4.65 -12.98 -19.45
N ALA A 22 -3.87 -12.59 -20.45
CA ALA A 22 -2.43 -12.45 -20.32
C ALA A 22 -2.18 -11.36 -19.28
N HIS A 23 -1.86 -11.75 -18.05
CA HIS A 23 -1.34 -10.83 -17.05
C HIS A 23 0.05 -10.44 -17.52
N ALA A 24 0.19 -9.23 -18.05
CA ALA A 24 1.51 -8.68 -18.31
C ALA A 24 2.21 -8.50 -16.97
N ASP A 25 3.43 -9.04 -16.87
CA ASP A 25 4.29 -8.82 -15.71
C ASP A 25 4.48 -7.31 -15.46
N ALA A 26 4.47 -6.91 -14.20
CA ALA A 26 4.71 -5.51 -13.85
C ALA A 26 6.07 -5.04 -14.39
N SER A 27 6.14 -3.80 -14.88
CA SER A 27 7.39 -3.17 -15.32
C SER A 27 8.36 -3.02 -14.14
N THR A 28 9.64 -2.75 -14.42
CA THR A 28 10.63 -2.48 -13.36
C THR A 28 10.19 -1.33 -12.46
N LYS A 29 9.71 -0.24 -13.04
CA LYS A 29 9.22 0.93 -12.33
C LYS A 29 8.02 0.59 -11.43
N ASP A 30 7.08 -0.18 -11.93
CA ASP A 30 5.91 -0.62 -11.17
C ASP A 30 6.28 -1.57 -10.03
N ARG A 31 7.24 -2.49 -10.26
CA ARG A 31 7.78 -3.36 -9.20
C ARG A 31 8.48 -2.57 -8.10
N GLU A 32 9.24 -1.55 -8.47
CA GLU A 32 9.92 -0.66 -7.51
C GLU A 32 8.90 0.10 -6.66
N PHE A 33 7.87 0.68 -7.27
CA PHE A 33 6.78 1.33 -6.54
C PHE A 33 6.11 0.37 -5.56
N LEU A 34 5.67 -0.80 -6.03
CA LEU A 34 4.98 -1.79 -5.18
C LEU A 34 5.85 -2.21 -3.99
N THR A 35 7.15 -2.41 -4.21
CA THR A 35 8.10 -2.81 -3.16
C THR A 35 8.34 -1.68 -2.14
N GLN A 36 8.50 -0.45 -2.61
CA GLN A 36 8.71 0.71 -1.74
C GLN A 36 7.44 1.01 -0.93
N ALA A 37 6.26 1.01 -1.57
CA ALA A 37 4.98 1.20 -0.91
C ALA A 37 4.71 0.13 0.17
N ALA A 38 5.04 -1.15 -0.12
CA ALA A 38 4.92 -2.22 0.86
C ALA A 38 5.87 -2.03 2.06
N THR A 39 7.10 -1.61 1.81
CA THR A 39 8.09 -1.32 2.86
C THR A 39 7.63 -0.15 3.74
N GLY A 40 7.16 0.94 3.14
CA GLY A 40 6.60 2.09 3.85
C GLY A 40 5.41 1.69 4.71
N GLY A 41 4.44 0.99 4.12
CA GLY A 41 3.25 0.54 4.85
C GLY A 41 3.54 -0.44 6.00
N LEU A 42 4.53 -1.34 5.86
CA LEU A 42 4.99 -2.19 6.97
C LEU A 42 5.61 -1.35 8.09
N TYR A 43 6.42 -0.37 7.73
CA TYR A 43 7.05 0.55 8.67
C TYR A 43 6.00 1.36 9.44
N GLU A 44 5.02 1.96 8.74
CA GLU A 44 3.96 2.76 9.33
C GLU A 44 3.09 1.95 10.31
N VAL A 45 2.79 0.69 10.00
CA VAL A 45 2.08 -0.20 10.93
C VAL A 45 2.89 -0.45 12.21
N GLN A 46 4.20 -0.69 12.10
CA GLN A 46 5.04 -0.94 13.26
C GLN A 46 5.26 0.34 14.07
N ALA A 47 5.49 1.47 13.42
CA ALA A 47 5.61 2.77 14.06
C ALA A 47 4.33 3.18 14.78
N GLY A 48 3.16 2.94 14.18
CA GLY A 48 1.87 3.19 14.81
C GLY A 48 1.63 2.34 16.06
N LYS A 49 2.03 1.04 16.03
CA LYS A 49 2.00 0.17 17.22
C LYS A 49 2.95 0.68 18.31
N LEU A 50 4.14 1.15 17.93
CA LEU A 50 5.09 1.73 18.85
C LEU A 50 4.50 2.98 19.52
N ALA A 51 3.82 3.86 18.77
CA ALA A 51 3.18 5.05 19.31
C ALA A 51 2.06 4.71 20.31
N GLN A 52 1.23 3.71 20.03
CA GLN A 52 0.21 3.25 20.97
C GLN A 52 0.80 2.82 22.33
N ASN A 53 2.01 2.26 22.33
CA ASN A 53 2.68 1.75 23.52
C ASN A 53 3.56 2.79 24.24
N ARG A 54 4.17 3.73 23.49
CA ARG A 54 5.23 4.61 24.00
C ARG A 54 4.81 6.07 24.15
N ALA A 55 3.85 6.54 23.35
CA ALA A 55 3.42 7.92 23.41
C ALA A 55 2.88 8.29 24.80
N THR A 56 3.14 9.52 25.22
CA THR A 56 2.58 10.10 26.45
C THR A 56 1.25 10.79 26.19
N ALA A 57 1.14 11.54 25.09
CA ALA A 57 -0.09 12.18 24.68
C ALA A 57 -1.10 11.16 24.12
N ASN A 58 -2.34 11.22 24.60
CA ASN A 58 -3.42 10.35 24.11
C ASN A 58 -3.72 10.58 22.63
N GLU A 59 -3.57 11.80 22.16
CA GLU A 59 -3.75 12.20 20.77
C GLU A 59 -2.74 11.51 19.88
N VAL A 60 -1.46 11.40 20.30
CA VAL A 60 -0.41 10.69 19.57
C VAL A 60 -0.65 9.17 19.57
N LYS A 61 -1.14 8.60 20.68
CA LYS A 61 -1.58 7.19 20.71
C LYS A 61 -2.71 6.93 19.72
N SER A 62 -3.69 7.83 19.67
CA SER A 62 -4.83 7.75 18.76
C SER A 62 -4.40 7.88 17.30
N PHE A 63 -3.47 8.78 17.02
CA PHE A 63 -2.86 8.89 15.69
C PHE A 63 -2.12 7.60 15.30
N GLY A 64 -1.34 7.01 16.22
CA GLY A 64 -0.71 5.71 16.01
C GLY A 64 -1.73 4.60 15.70
N ALA A 65 -2.86 4.56 16.41
CA ALA A 65 -3.92 3.59 16.14
C ALA A 65 -4.56 3.79 14.75
N MET A 66 -4.75 5.04 14.34
CA MET A 66 -5.23 5.40 13.00
C MET A 66 -4.27 4.91 11.92
N LEU A 67 -2.95 5.16 12.08
CA LEU A 67 -1.94 4.67 11.14
C LEU A 67 -1.97 3.14 11.02
N VAL A 68 -2.04 2.41 12.14
CA VAL A 68 -2.13 0.94 12.11
C VAL A 68 -3.33 0.47 11.30
N LYS A 69 -4.51 1.03 11.57
CA LYS A 69 -5.74 0.67 10.87
C LYS A 69 -5.63 0.90 9.36
N ASP A 70 -5.24 2.10 9.00
CA ASP A 70 -5.30 2.56 7.62
C ASP A 70 -4.20 1.93 6.75
N HIS A 71 -2.97 1.84 7.28
CA HIS A 71 -1.87 1.20 6.56
C HIS A 71 -2.00 -0.32 6.50
N THR A 72 -2.65 -0.97 7.49
CA THR A 72 -2.97 -2.40 7.38
C THR A 72 -3.93 -2.64 6.21
N ALA A 73 -5.01 -1.86 6.11
CA ALA A 73 -5.97 -1.99 5.01
C ALA A 73 -5.31 -1.71 3.64
N ALA A 74 -4.48 -0.65 3.55
CA ALA A 74 -3.77 -0.34 2.32
C ALA A 74 -2.76 -1.44 1.93
N ASN A 75 -2.06 -2.03 2.90
CA ASN A 75 -1.13 -3.14 2.67
C ASN A 75 -1.84 -4.40 2.17
N ASP A 76 -3.07 -4.67 2.64
CA ASP A 76 -3.85 -5.81 2.17
C ASP A 76 -4.28 -5.61 0.70
N GLU A 77 -4.74 -4.40 0.33
CA GLU A 77 -5.03 -4.05 -1.06
C GLU A 77 -3.78 -4.13 -1.95
N LEU A 78 -2.66 -3.58 -1.48
CA LEU A 78 -1.38 -3.60 -2.20
C LEU A 78 -0.88 -5.03 -2.43
N ARG A 79 -1.00 -5.89 -1.42
CA ARG A 79 -0.60 -7.30 -1.52
C ARG A 79 -1.44 -8.05 -2.55
N ALA A 80 -2.75 -7.81 -2.56
CA ALA A 80 -3.64 -8.39 -3.56
C ALA A 80 -3.32 -7.91 -4.98
N LEU A 81 -3.00 -6.60 -5.14
CA LEU A 81 -2.58 -6.02 -6.41
C LEU A 81 -1.26 -6.63 -6.90
N ALA A 82 -0.25 -6.65 -6.04
CA ALA A 82 1.08 -7.19 -6.36
C ALA A 82 1.01 -8.67 -6.76
N ALA A 83 0.17 -9.48 -6.08
CA ALA A 83 -0.04 -10.89 -6.42
C ALA A 83 -0.60 -11.04 -7.85
N ARG A 84 -1.55 -10.20 -8.25
CA ARG A 84 -2.08 -10.21 -9.63
C ARG A 84 -1.02 -9.81 -10.67
N LYS A 85 -0.04 -9.01 -10.28
CA LYS A 85 1.05 -8.53 -11.16
C LYS A 85 2.31 -9.39 -11.07
N GLY A 86 2.27 -10.53 -10.39
CA GLY A 86 3.41 -11.43 -10.25
C GLY A 86 4.60 -10.83 -9.45
N VAL A 87 4.32 -9.90 -8.54
CA VAL A 87 5.34 -9.22 -7.73
C VAL A 87 5.32 -9.75 -6.30
N ALA A 88 6.44 -10.31 -5.85
CA ALA A 88 6.63 -10.68 -4.45
C ALA A 88 6.99 -9.43 -3.62
N LEU A 89 6.21 -9.16 -2.57
CA LEU A 89 6.44 -8.02 -1.67
C LEU A 89 7.23 -8.44 -0.43
N PRO A 90 7.99 -7.51 0.19
CA PRO A 90 8.64 -7.77 1.47
C PRO A 90 7.58 -8.03 2.55
N THR A 91 7.88 -8.98 3.43
CA THR A 91 7.04 -9.35 4.58
C THR A 91 7.63 -8.87 5.92
N THR A 92 8.86 -8.40 5.90
CA THR A 92 9.60 -7.87 7.05
C THR A 92 10.23 -6.54 6.70
N LEU A 93 10.52 -5.73 7.72
CA LEU A 93 11.24 -4.46 7.51
C LEU A 93 12.69 -4.72 7.10
N PRO A 94 13.23 -3.93 6.13
CA PRO A 94 14.66 -3.83 5.90
C PRO A 94 15.39 -3.31 7.15
N GLY A 95 16.67 -3.68 7.28
CA GLY A 95 17.45 -3.38 8.48
C GLY A 95 17.65 -1.88 8.76
N ASP A 96 17.66 -1.04 7.73
CA ASP A 96 17.70 0.41 7.86
C ASP A 96 16.40 0.99 8.42
N LYS A 97 15.25 0.50 7.98
CA LYS A 97 13.93 0.86 8.51
C LYS A 97 13.74 0.39 9.94
N GLN A 98 14.22 -0.81 10.27
CA GLN A 98 14.21 -1.29 11.64
C GLN A 98 15.07 -0.40 12.55
N LYS A 99 16.27 -0.01 12.11
CA LYS A 99 17.12 0.92 12.85
C LYS A 99 16.47 2.28 13.08
N GLN A 100 15.77 2.82 12.07
CA GLN A 100 15.02 4.08 12.19
C GLN A 100 13.94 3.94 13.28
N LEU A 101 13.18 2.85 13.28
CA LEU A 101 12.17 2.58 14.29
C LEU A 101 12.77 2.47 15.70
N ASP A 102 13.91 1.77 15.83
CA ASP A 102 14.63 1.62 17.09
C ASP A 102 15.18 2.97 17.62
N GLN A 103 15.57 3.87 16.73
CA GLN A 103 16.01 5.24 17.12
C GLN A 103 14.84 6.05 17.67
N ILE A 104 13.69 6.02 16.99
CA ILE A 104 12.46 6.69 17.47
C ILE A 104 12.05 6.12 18.83
N ALA A 105 12.11 4.78 18.99
CA ALA A 105 11.79 4.12 20.25
C ALA A 105 12.67 4.58 21.44
N LYS A 106 13.90 5.03 21.19
CA LYS A 106 14.85 5.49 22.21
C LYS A 106 14.83 7.00 22.43
N ALA A 107 14.05 7.76 21.67
CA ALA A 107 14.00 9.20 21.79
C ALA A 107 13.52 9.62 23.19
N GLN A 108 14.15 10.65 23.77
CA GLN A 108 13.74 11.21 25.06
C GLN A 108 12.35 11.86 24.98
N ASN A 109 12.10 12.60 23.91
CA ASN A 109 10.78 13.12 23.58
C ASN A 109 10.19 12.29 22.44
N PHE A 110 9.62 11.14 22.82
CA PHE A 110 9.07 10.18 21.85
C PHE A 110 7.98 10.82 20.97
N ASP A 111 7.04 11.54 21.57
CA ASP A 111 5.88 12.08 20.85
C ASP A 111 6.33 13.06 19.75
N GLN A 112 7.27 13.94 20.06
CA GLN A 112 7.82 14.89 19.10
C GLN A 112 8.61 14.18 17.98
N GLU A 113 9.45 13.21 18.34
CA GLU A 113 10.26 12.48 17.36
C GLU A 113 9.39 11.62 16.44
N PHE A 114 8.38 10.93 17.00
CA PHE A 114 7.41 10.15 16.23
C PHE A 114 6.64 11.03 15.22
N LEU A 115 6.08 12.15 15.67
CA LEU A 115 5.37 13.06 14.77
C LEU A 115 6.30 13.63 13.70
N SER A 116 7.54 14.01 14.05
CA SER A 116 8.51 14.55 13.10
C SER A 116 8.94 13.52 12.05
N GLN A 117 9.32 12.33 12.46
CA GLN A 117 9.87 11.31 11.55
C GLN A 117 8.77 10.57 10.82
N VAL A 118 7.83 9.96 11.55
CA VAL A 118 6.77 9.14 10.98
C VAL A 118 5.65 10.01 10.41
N GLY A 119 5.10 10.90 11.23
CA GLY A 119 3.95 11.72 10.83
C GLY A 119 4.25 12.68 9.68
N LEU A 120 5.44 13.29 9.65
CA LEU A 120 5.77 14.32 8.66
C LEU A 120 6.76 13.85 7.60
N ASN A 121 7.96 13.41 8.00
CA ASN A 121 9.02 13.15 7.03
C ASN A 121 8.73 11.93 6.15
N ASP A 122 8.27 10.82 6.74
CA ASP A 122 7.97 9.63 5.97
C ASP A 122 6.70 9.82 5.13
N HIS A 123 5.63 10.44 5.66
CA HIS A 123 4.45 10.78 4.85
C HIS A 123 4.74 11.70 3.67
N ARG A 124 5.68 12.67 3.79
CA ARG A 124 6.12 13.49 2.64
C ARG A 124 6.76 12.64 1.55
N LYS A 125 7.61 11.66 1.93
CA LYS A 125 8.24 10.74 0.99
C LYS A 125 7.20 9.83 0.32
N ASP A 126 6.28 9.29 1.11
CA ASP A 126 5.22 8.43 0.59
C ASP A 126 4.27 9.20 -0.35
N ILE A 127 3.88 10.42 0.00
CA ILE A 127 3.08 11.27 -0.88
C ILE A 127 3.80 11.48 -2.22
N ALA A 128 5.10 11.82 -2.20
CA ALA A 128 5.87 11.99 -3.43
C ALA A 128 5.98 10.69 -4.26
N LEU A 129 6.19 9.54 -3.61
CA LEU A 129 6.22 8.23 -4.24
C LEU A 129 4.88 7.90 -4.92
N PHE A 130 3.78 8.11 -4.20
CA PHE A 130 2.43 7.83 -4.69
C PHE A 130 1.97 8.84 -5.76
N GLU A 131 2.38 10.10 -5.68
CA GLU A 131 2.12 11.10 -6.75
C GLU A 131 2.85 10.71 -8.03
N ALA A 132 4.12 10.29 -7.94
CA ALA A 132 4.87 9.80 -9.09
C ALA A 132 4.21 8.55 -9.71
N ALA A 133 3.84 7.56 -8.91
CA ALA A 133 3.17 6.36 -9.42
C ALA A 133 1.77 6.66 -9.98
N GLY A 134 1.03 7.55 -9.35
CA GLY A 134 -0.29 8.00 -9.83
C GLY A 134 -0.25 8.70 -11.19
N LYS A 135 0.91 9.27 -11.56
CA LYS A 135 1.13 9.94 -12.84
C LYS A 135 1.80 9.01 -13.86
N ASP A 136 2.82 8.27 -13.45
CA ASP A 136 3.80 7.68 -14.35
C ASP A 136 3.84 6.13 -14.32
N ALA A 137 3.02 5.44 -13.50
CA ALA A 137 2.95 3.98 -13.51
C ALA A 137 2.52 3.46 -14.89
N ASP A 138 3.12 2.35 -15.33
CA ASP A 138 2.81 1.74 -16.62
C ASP A 138 1.52 0.91 -16.55
N ASP A 139 1.22 0.36 -15.37
CA ASP A 139 0.01 -0.42 -15.11
C ASP A 139 -1.13 0.48 -14.56
N PRO A 140 -2.31 0.52 -15.22
CA PRO A 140 -3.41 1.39 -14.80
C PRO A 140 -4.03 1.01 -13.45
N GLU A 141 -3.94 -0.25 -12.98
CA GLU A 141 -4.39 -0.63 -11.65
C GLU A 141 -3.45 -0.09 -10.57
N ILE A 142 -2.13 -0.11 -10.84
CA ILE A 142 -1.11 0.47 -9.96
C ILE A 142 -1.29 1.98 -9.88
N GLN A 143 -1.49 2.65 -11.02
CA GLN A 143 -1.79 4.08 -11.07
C GLN A 143 -3.04 4.42 -10.25
N SER A 144 -4.13 3.65 -10.44
CA SER A 144 -5.38 3.84 -9.70
C SER A 144 -5.21 3.63 -8.20
N PHE A 145 -4.47 2.59 -7.78
CA PHE A 145 -4.16 2.34 -6.37
C PHE A 145 -3.41 3.53 -5.75
N ALA A 146 -2.38 4.03 -6.43
CA ALA A 146 -1.60 5.16 -5.95
C ALA A 146 -2.47 6.41 -5.76
N LEU A 147 -3.28 6.76 -6.78
CA LEU A 147 -4.19 7.92 -6.72
C LEU A 147 -5.24 7.79 -5.60
N LYS A 148 -5.78 6.58 -5.40
CA LYS A 148 -6.75 6.30 -4.33
C LYS A 148 -6.19 6.50 -2.93
N ALA A 149 -4.91 6.18 -2.71
CA ALA A 149 -4.27 6.29 -1.40
C ALA A 149 -3.88 7.72 -1.02
N LEU A 150 -3.59 8.58 -2.01
CA LEU A 150 -3.08 9.94 -1.79
C LEU A 150 -3.89 10.82 -0.84
N PRO A 151 -5.23 10.88 -0.92
CA PRO A 151 -6.01 11.71 0.01
C PRO A 151 -5.78 11.33 1.47
N LYS A 152 -5.65 10.03 1.76
CA LYS A 152 -5.42 9.52 3.11
C LYS A 152 -4.02 9.84 3.61
N LEU A 153 -2.99 9.65 2.78
CA LEU A 153 -1.61 10.01 3.12
C LEU A 153 -1.48 11.51 3.43
N LYS A 154 -2.14 12.37 2.64
CA LYS A 154 -2.18 13.81 2.89
C LYS A 154 -2.89 14.13 4.21
N ALA A 155 -4.04 13.51 4.47
CA ALA A 155 -4.77 13.70 5.72
C ALA A 155 -3.97 13.25 6.95
N HIS A 156 -3.19 12.16 6.87
CA HIS A 156 -2.30 11.74 7.95
C HIS A 156 -1.22 12.78 8.21
N LYS A 157 -0.57 13.31 7.14
CA LYS A 157 0.44 14.34 7.28
C LYS A 157 -0.12 15.61 7.94
N ASP A 158 -1.27 16.08 7.47
CA ASP A 158 -1.90 17.29 8.00
C ASP A 158 -2.29 17.11 9.48
N HIS A 159 -2.84 15.95 9.84
CA HIS A 159 -3.13 15.62 11.24
C HIS A 159 -1.85 15.60 12.10
N ALA A 160 -0.75 15.05 11.59
CA ALA A 160 0.53 15.07 12.30
C ALA A 160 1.09 16.50 12.47
N GLU A 161 0.88 17.39 11.50
CA GLU A 161 1.24 18.82 11.63
C GLU A 161 0.46 19.49 12.76
N ASP A 162 -0.85 19.28 12.82
CA ASP A 162 -1.71 19.82 13.88
C ASP A 162 -1.29 19.32 15.27
N LEU A 163 -1.02 18.00 15.39
CA LEU A 163 -0.55 17.40 16.63
C LEU A 163 0.81 17.96 17.05
N ALA A 164 1.76 18.10 16.11
CA ALA A 164 3.09 18.64 16.41
C ALA A 164 3.06 20.08 16.90
N VAL A 165 2.05 20.86 16.54
CA VAL A 165 1.80 22.20 17.10
C VAL A 165 1.18 22.11 18.49
N SER A 166 0.23 21.21 18.70
CA SER A 166 -0.52 21.09 19.97
C SER A 166 0.34 20.61 21.13
N ILE A 167 1.22 19.62 20.91
CA ILE A 167 2.06 19.04 21.98
C ILE A 167 3.25 19.93 22.40
N LYS A 168 3.54 21.02 21.67
CA LYS A 168 4.57 22.00 22.04
C LYS A 168 4.08 23.04 23.05
N ARG A 169 2.79 23.06 23.33
CA ARG A 169 2.15 23.99 24.28
C ARG A 169 2.07 23.38 25.66
#